data_33586bee6b8af005e250356dbb26552f
#
_entry.id   33586bee6b8af005e250356dbb26552f
#
_cell.length_a   1.000
_cell.length_b   1.000
_cell.length_c   1.000
_cell.angle_alpha   90.00
_cell.angle_beta   90.00
_cell.angle_gamma   90.00
#
_symmetry.space_group_name_H-M   'P 1'
#
loop_
_entity.id
_entity.type
_entity.pdbx_description
1 polymer ?
#
loop_
_entity_poly.entity_id
_entity_poly.type
_entity_poly.pdbx_seq_one_letter_code
_entity_poly.pdbx_strand_id
1 'polypeptide(L)'
;RLAEQGIATVRYDKRTFVYGAECAGDTQFTVEQETIQDAADIVDLIAKQPEIDSSAIYVLGHSLGGLCMPRIAAETPEAAGYIMMAAPVTDLASLMKMQYEHLAQFMNTDQEKASMDAMIAELDKLQQLDSLPEDEAVAGAYPAYWKDLLSYDPIKTAETITKPVLVLQGEEDYQVPLQEFETWKTAYGEKANWTFHSYSGLSHLMMPGDYNANPNTYYMQKAVVDPRVTDDIAAFIHAQK
;
A
#
# COMPACT_ATOMS: atom_id res chain seq x y z
N ARG A 1 16.31 9.44 9.87
CA ARG A 1 17.37 8.87 9.00
C ARG A 1 17.38 9.52 7.62
N LEU A 2 16.25 9.61 6.89
CA LEU A 2 16.22 10.28 5.57
C LEU A 2 16.64 11.75 5.68
N ALA A 3 16.18 12.47 6.71
CA ALA A 3 16.58 13.86 6.95
C ALA A 3 18.10 14.02 7.20
N GLU A 4 18.74 13.04 7.87
CA GLU A 4 20.21 13.01 8.06
C GLU A 4 20.96 12.82 6.74
N GLN A 5 20.28 12.32 5.72
CA GLN A 5 20.79 12.13 4.36
C GLN A 5 20.35 13.24 3.40
N GLY A 6 19.84 14.37 3.93
CA GLY A 6 19.44 15.54 3.15
C GLY A 6 18.12 15.39 2.40
N ILE A 7 17.27 14.42 2.79
CA ILE A 7 15.97 14.16 2.18
C ILE A 7 14.87 14.64 3.13
N ALA A 8 14.14 15.67 2.75
CA ALA A 8 12.93 16.10 3.44
C ALA A 8 11.82 15.05 3.27
N THR A 9 11.01 14.85 4.30
CA THR A 9 9.86 13.94 4.24
C THR A 9 8.59 14.66 4.65
N VAL A 10 7.54 14.51 3.85
CA VAL A 10 6.20 15.00 4.15
C VAL A 10 5.28 13.80 4.37
N ARG A 11 4.48 13.88 5.41
CA ARG A 11 3.43 12.92 5.74
C ARG A 11 2.18 13.70 6.07
N TYR A 12 1.04 13.16 5.74
CA TYR A 12 -0.25 13.76 6.03
C TYR A 12 -1.18 12.74 6.68
N ASP A 13 -2.16 13.23 7.41
CA ASP A 13 -3.24 12.42 7.94
C ASP A 13 -4.26 12.19 6.81
N LYS A 14 -4.55 10.93 6.49
CA LYS A 14 -5.55 10.59 5.46
C LYS A 14 -6.91 11.20 5.81
N ARG A 15 -7.67 11.57 4.80
CA ARG A 15 -9.04 12.09 4.99
C ARG A 15 -9.95 11.12 5.74
N THR A 16 -9.78 9.82 5.56
CA THR A 16 -10.51 8.79 6.33
C THR A 16 -10.17 8.80 7.83
N PHE A 17 -8.99 9.28 8.20
CA PHE A 17 -8.62 9.48 9.61
C PHE A 17 -9.19 10.80 10.16
N VAL A 18 -9.13 11.88 9.38
CA VAL A 18 -9.53 13.23 9.83
C VAL A 18 -11.05 13.41 9.73
N TYR A 19 -11.68 12.93 8.67
CA TYR A 19 -13.10 13.10 8.34
C TYR A 19 -13.83 11.75 8.27
N GLY A 20 -13.47 10.80 9.15
CA GLY A 20 -13.93 9.42 9.08
C GLY A 20 -15.45 9.26 9.04
N ALA A 21 -16.20 10.09 9.79
CA ALA A 21 -17.66 10.03 9.80
C ALA A 21 -18.28 10.49 8.47
N GLU A 22 -17.74 11.54 7.86
CA GLU A 22 -18.17 12.04 6.56
C GLU A 22 -17.86 11.02 5.46
N CYS A 23 -16.62 10.49 5.44
CA CYS A 23 -16.22 9.45 4.48
C CYS A 23 -17.07 8.18 4.61
N ALA A 24 -17.35 7.74 5.84
CA ALA A 24 -18.18 6.56 6.10
C ALA A 24 -19.67 6.77 5.78
N GLY A 25 -20.14 8.01 5.67
CA GLY A 25 -21.49 8.36 5.26
C GLY A 25 -21.67 8.56 3.76
N ASP A 26 -20.59 8.61 3.00
CA ASP A 26 -20.62 8.81 1.55
C ASP A 26 -20.62 7.47 0.80
N THR A 27 -21.77 7.08 0.25
CA THR A 27 -21.94 5.83 -0.52
C THR A 27 -21.15 5.81 -1.85
N GLN A 28 -20.68 6.99 -2.31
CA GLN A 28 -19.90 7.14 -3.55
C GLN A 28 -18.40 7.32 -3.28
N PHE A 29 -17.98 7.25 -2.00
CA PHE A 29 -16.56 7.34 -1.63
C PHE A 29 -15.78 6.16 -2.20
N THR A 30 -14.63 6.45 -2.85
CA THR A 30 -13.78 5.44 -3.47
C THR A 30 -12.33 5.59 -3.06
N VAL A 31 -11.45 4.69 -3.53
CA VAL A 31 -10.01 4.79 -3.30
C VAL A 31 -9.39 6.03 -3.99
N GLU A 32 -10.07 6.57 -4.99
CA GLU A 32 -9.69 7.84 -5.63
C GLU A 32 -9.59 8.96 -4.60
N GLN A 33 -10.67 9.19 -3.84
CA GLN A 33 -10.66 10.22 -2.80
C GLN A 33 -9.78 9.81 -1.61
N GLU A 34 -9.83 8.53 -1.22
CA GLU A 34 -9.09 8.07 -0.03
C GLU A 34 -7.59 8.25 -0.13
N THR A 35 -7.02 8.00 -1.31
CA THR A 35 -5.56 7.78 -1.43
C THR A 35 -4.96 8.53 -2.61
N ILE A 36 -5.58 8.52 -3.80
CA ILE A 36 -4.96 8.99 -5.04
C ILE A 36 -4.98 10.51 -5.08
N GLN A 37 -6.14 11.12 -4.90
CA GLN A 37 -6.30 12.57 -4.91
C GLN A 37 -5.50 13.24 -3.79
N ASP A 38 -5.54 12.69 -2.56
CA ASP A 38 -4.75 13.24 -1.46
C ASP A 38 -3.25 13.23 -1.75
N ALA A 39 -2.74 12.17 -2.40
CA ALA A 39 -1.34 12.10 -2.81
C ALA A 39 -1.00 13.16 -3.87
N ALA A 40 -1.85 13.35 -4.88
CA ALA A 40 -1.66 14.37 -5.91
C ALA A 40 -1.70 15.79 -5.32
N ASP A 41 -2.70 16.09 -4.48
CA ASP A 41 -2.83 17.38 -3.82
C ASP A 41 -1.60 17.73 -2.95
N ILE A 42 -1.03 16.73 -2.26
CA ILE A 42 0.19 16.93 -1.46
C ILE A 42 1.41 17.17 -2.35
N VAL A 43 1.57 16.46 -3.46
CA VAL A 43 2.66 16.71 -4.42
C VAL A 43 2.57 18.15 -4.93
N ASP A 44 1.40 18.58 -5.36
CA ASP A 44 1.12 19.95 -5.80
C ASP A 44 1.41 21.01 -4.72
N LEU A 45 1.06 20.71 -3.47
CA LEU A 45 1.30 21.60 -2.35
C LEU A 45 2.78 21.78 -2.05
N ILE A 46 3.53 20.67 -1.96
CA ILE A 46 4.96 20.71 -1.62
C ILE A 46 5.81 21.26 -2.75
N ALA A 47 5.42 21.05 -4.01
CA ALA A 47 6.12 21.63 -5.17
C ALA A 47 6.15 23.18 -5.17
N LYS A 48 5.23 23.79 -4.46
CA LYS A 48 5.12 25.27 -4.33
C LYS A 48 5.92 25.82 -3.13
N GLN A 49 6.54 24.97 -2.32
CA GLN A 49 7.30 25.42 -1.15
C GLN A 49 8.70 25.88 -1.60
N PRO A 50 9.16 27.07 -1.17
CA PRO A 50 10.43 27.63 -1.64
C PRO A 50 11.67 26.85 -1.18
N GLU A 51 11.54 26.02 -0.15
CA GLU A 51 12.61 25.18 0.37
C GLU A 51 12.71 23.81 -0.34
N ILE A 52 11.77 23.49 -1.22
CA ILE A 52 11.68 22.20 -1.90
C ILE A 52 12.18 22.31 -3.33
N ASP A 53 13.06 21.41 -3.71
CA ASP A 53 13.40 21.18 -5.12
C ASP A 53 12.25 20.43 -5.79
N SER A 54 11.39 21.16 -6.52
CA SER A 54 10.22 20.58 -7.18
C SER A 54 10.57 19.56 -8.27
N SER A 55 11.82 19.54 -8.75
CA SER A 55 12.31 18.54 -9.71
C SER A 55 12.76 17.22 -9.05
N ALA A 56 12.78 17.16 -7.71
CA ALA A 56 13.25 16.03 -6.92
C ALA A 56 12.21 15.53 -5.90
N ILE A 57 10.93 15.58 -6.26
CA ILE A 57 9.83 15.05 -5.44
C ILE A 57 9.60 13.59 -5.79
N TYR A 58 9.66 12.72 -4.79
CA TYR A 58 9.38 11.29 -4.91
C TYR A 58 8.15 10.93 -4.07
N VAL A 59 7.27 10.09 -4.62
CA VAL A 59 6.08 9.62 -3.92
C VAL A 59 6.34 8.21 -3.40
N LEU A 60 6.11 7.98 -2.09
CA LEU A 60 6.19 6.67 -1.47
C LEU A 60 4.79 6.21 -1.07
N GLY A 61 4.37 5.07 -1.59
CA GLY A 61 3.14 4.37 -1.21
C GLY A 61 3.45 3.06 -0.50
N HIS A 62 2.84 2.85 0.67
CA HIS A 62 2.95 1.61 1.43
C HIS A 62 1.62 0.85 1.38
N SER A 63 1.68 -0.47 1.17
CA SER A 63 0.50 -1.33 1.18
C SER A 63 -0.55 -0.87 0.15
N LEU A 64 -1.75 -0.46 0.56
CA LEU A 64 -2.77 0.13 -0.33
C LEU A 64 -2.21 1.31 -1.15
N GLY A 65 -1.36 2.16 -0.56
CA GLY A 65 -0.69 3.23 -1.28
C GLY A 65 0.27 2.71 -2.35
N GLY A 66 0.89 1.55 -2.14
CA GLY A 66 1.69 0.84 -3.13
C GLY A 66 0.85 0.23 -4.26
N LEU A 67 -0.30 -0.37 -3.93
CA LEU A 67 -1.29 -0.84 -4.90
C LEU A 67 -1.76 0.31 -5.80
N CYS A 68 -2.07 1.46 -5.23
CA CYS A 68 -2.56 2.63 -5.95
C CYS A 68 -1.45 3.42 -6.68
N MET A 69 -0.17 3.10 -6.46
CA MET A 69 0.94 3.90 -7.01
C MET A 69 0.86 4.10 -8.53
N PRO A 70 0.48 3.14 -9.37
CA PRO A 70 0.34 3.40 -10.81
C PRO A 70 -0.73 4.45 -11.14
N ARG A 71 -1.83 4.52 -10.39
CA ARG A 71 -2.85 5.57 -10.53
C ARG A 71 -2.32 6.91 -10.01
N ILE A 72 -1.64 6.92 -8.87
CA ILE A 72 -0.98 8.10 -8.31
C ILE A 72 0.04 8.65 -9.32
N ALA A 73 0.81 7.79 -9.97
CA ALA A 73 1.79 8.19 -10.97
C ALA A 73 1.15 8.86 -12.21
N ALA A 74 -0.05 8.46 -12.58
CA ALA A 74 -0.80 9.08 -13.66
C ALA A 74 -1.26 10.51 -13.29
N GLU A 75 -1.60 10.73 -12.00
CA GLU A 75 -2.03 12.04 -11.48
C GLU A 75 -0.87 12.95 -11.04
N THR A 76 0.35 12.40 -10.94
CA THR A 76 1.57 13.15 -10.51
C THR A 76 2.71 13.02 -11.52
N PRO A 77 2.51 13.33 -12.82
CA PRO A 77 3.53 13.13 -13.85
C PRO A 77 4.79 13.99 -13.64
N GLU A 78 4.71 15.08 -12.85
CA GLU A 78 5.83 15.93 -12.46
C GLU A 78 6.73 15.30 -11.39
N ALA A 79 6.29 14.30 -10.66
CA ALA A 79 7.13 13.61 -9.68
C ALA A 79 8.38 13.02 -10.35
N ALA A 80 9.50 13.06 -9.64
CA ALA A 80 10.79 12.57 -10.13
C ALA A 80 10.87 11.04 -10.15
N GLY A 81 10.09 10.35 -9.29
CA GLY A 81 10.03 8.90 -9.23
C GLY A 81 9.10 8.39 -8.13
N TYR A 82 8.94 7.08 -8.07
CA TYR A 82 7.97 6.42 -7.21
C TYR A 82 8.62 5.31 -6.40
N ILE A 83 8.15 5.12 -5.17
CA ILE A 83 8.61 4.09 -4.26
C ILE A 83 7.39 3.30 -3.79
N MET A 84 7.37 2.02 -4.12
CA MET A 84 6.30 1.08 -3.80
C MET A 84 6.79 0.16 -2.68
N MET A 85 6.22 0.26 -1.51
CA MET A 85 6.63 -0.53 -0.35
C MET A 85 5.52 -1.48 0.09
N ALA A 86 5.83 -2.78 0.14
CA ALA A 86 4.84 -3.83 0.42
C ALA A 86 3.57 -3.66 -0.45
N ALA A 87 3.77 -3.50 -1.76
CA ALA A 87 2.72 -3.19 -2.73
C ALA A 87 2.08 -4.47 -3.27
N PRO A 88 0.80 -4.73 -2.98
CA PRO A 88 0.12 -5.88 -3.57
C PRO A 88 -0.21 -5.68 -5.05
N VAL A 89 -0.39 -6.80 -5.75
CA VAL A 89 -0.95 -6.91 -7.09
C VAL A 89 -2.33 -7.57 -7.03
N THR A 90 -2.45 -8.52 -6.12
CA THR A 90 -3.72 -9.20 -5.82
C THR A 90 -4.76 -8.18 -5.36
N ASP A 91 -5.99 -8.32 -5.82
CA ASP A 91 -7.08 -7.47 -5.39
C ASP A 91 -7.26 -7.46 -3.87
N LEU A 92 -7.70 -6.32 -3.34
CA LEU A 92 -7.74 -6.10 -1.90
C LEU A 92 -8.65 -7.10 -1.16
N ALA A 93 -9.76 -7.53 -1.75
CA ALA A 93 -10.69 -8.47 -1.12
C ALA A 93 -10.05 -9.86 -0.96
N SER A 94 -9.42 -10.36 -2.01
CA SER A 94 -8.67 -11.62 -1.99
C SER A 94 -7.47 -11.55 -1.03
N LEU A 95 -6.75 -10.44 -1.02
CA LEU A 95 -5.63 -10.21 -0.11
C LEU A 95 -6.09 -10.21 1.36
N MET A 96 -7.17 -9.50 1.68
CA MET A 96 -7.73 -9.48 3.04
C MET A 96 -8.18 -10.89 3.49
N LYS A 97 -8.75 -11.68 2.59
CA LYS A 97 -9.12 -13.07 2.88
C LYS A 97 -7.89 -13.89 3.25
N MET A 98 -6.82 -13.81 2.47
CA MET A 98 -5.54 -14.47 2.78
C MET A 98 -4.98 -14.05 4.15
N GLN A 99 -5.09 -12.75 4.48
CA GLN A 99 -4.67 -12.24 5.78
C GLN A 99 -5.49 -12.84 6.93
N TYR A 100 -6.81 -12.92 6.80
CA TYR A 100 -7.68 -13.53 7.82
C TYR A 100 -7.43 -15.04 7.97
N GLU A 101 -7.24 -15.76 6.86
CA GLU A 101 -6.86 -17.17 6.85
C GLU A 101 -5.51 -17.40 7.56
N HIS A 102 -4.55 -16.52 7.33
CA HIS A 102 -3.26 -16.57 8.03
C HIS A 102 -3.43 -16.32 9.54
N LEU A 103 -4.16 -15.27 9.92
CA LEU A 103 -4.40 -14.93 11.33
C LEU A 103 -5.18 -16.03 12.06
N ALA A 104 -6.12 -16.70 11.40
CA ALA A 104 -6.92 -17.79 11.98
C ALA A 104 -6.06 -18.94 12.51
N GLN A 105 -4.86 -19.15 11.95
CA GLN A 105 -3.93 -20.19 12.41
C GLN A 105 -3.41 -19.94 13.85
N PHE A 106 -3.45 -18.69 14.30
CA PHE A 106 -2.98 -18.27 15.62
C PHE A 106 -4.11 -18.05 16.63
N MET A 107 -5.36 -18.29 16.22
CA MET A 107 -6.53 -18.15 17.10
C MET A 107 -6.66 -19.39 18.00
N ASN A 108 -6.81 -19.15 19.30
CA ASN A 108 -6.80 -20.19 20.32
C ASN A 108 -8.20 -20.63 20.79
N THR A 109 -9.21 -19.78 20.55
CA THR A 109 -10.59 -20.04 20.98
C THR A 109 -11.52 -20.20 19.78
N ASP A 110 -12.62 -20.97 19.97
CA ASP A 110 -13.64 -21.11 18.94
C ASP A 110 -14.31 -19.77 18.58
N GLN A 111 -14.40 -18.85 19.53
CA GLN A 111 -14.95 -17.52 19.30
C GLN A 111 -14.04 -16.69 18.40
N GLU A 112 -12.72 -16.71 18.60
CA GLU A 112 -11.76 -16.01 17.75
C GLU A 112 -11.79 -16.57 16.32
N LYS A 113 -11.82 -17.90 16.17
CA LYS A 113 -11.92 -18.54 14.85
C LYS A 113 -13.23 -18.17 14.15
N ALA A 114 -14.35 -18.23 14.84
CA ALA A 114 -15.64 -17.84 14.29
C ALA A 114 -15.67 -16.35 13.87
N SER A 115 -14.91 -15.47 14.54
CA SER A 115 -14.76 -14.08 14.13
C SER A 115 -14.00 -13.94 12.81
N MET A 116 -12.93 -14.72 12.60
CA MET A 116 -12.20 -14.75 11.33
C MET A 116 -13.08 -15.31 10.20
N ASP A 117 -13.80 -16.40 10.46
CA ASP A 117 -14.74 -16.99 9.49
C ASP A 117 -15.84 -15.98 9.10
N ALA A 118 -16.33 -15.20 10.06
CA ALA A 118 -17.32 -14.15 9.78
C ALA A 118 -16.75 -13.02 8.90
N MET A 119 -15.50 -12.61 9.12
CA MET A 119 -14.82 -11.62 8.27
C MET A 119 -14.60 -12.14 6.85
N ILE A 120 -14.23 -13.40 6.70
CA ILE A 120 -14.08 -14.06 5.40
C ILE A 120 -15.45 -14.14 4.69
N ALA A 121 -16.50 -14.55 5.40
CA ALA A 121 -17.86 -14.63 4.85
C ALA A 121 -18.39 -13.24 4.43
N GLU A 122 -18.00 -12.18 5.13
CA GLU A 122 -18.35 -10.80 4.74
C GLU A 122 -17.69 -10.43 3.41
N LEU A 123 -16.40 -10.75 3.22
CA LEU A 123 -15.71 -10.54 1.94
C LEU A 123 -16.29 -11.38 0.80
N ASP A 124 -16.79 -12.60 1.08
CA ASP A 124 -17.41 -13.45 0.06
C ASP A 124 -18.68 -12.83 -0.55
N LYS A 125 -19.36 -11.89 0.13
CA LYS A 125 -20.48 -11.14 -0.44
C LYS A 125 -20.05 -10.30 -1.66
N LEU A 126 -18.80 -9.87 -1.74
CA LEU A 126 -18.26 -9.12 -2.87
C LEU A 126 -18.28 -9.89 -4.20
N GLN A 127 -18.44 -11.23 -4.16
CA GLN A 127 -18.69 -12.03 -5.38
C GLN A 127 -20.01 -11.66 -6.08
N GLN A 128 -20.92 -11.01 -5.36
CA GLN A 128 -22.21 -10.53 -5.87
C GLN A 128 -22.29 -9.00 -5.86
N LEU A 129 -21.15 -8.33 -5.98
CA LEU A 129 -20.99 -6.87 -5.83
C LEU A 129 -22.00 -6.05 -6.66
N ASP A 130 -22.29 -6.50 -7.90
CA ASP A 130 -23.23 -5.80 -8.77
C ASP A 130 -24.69 -5.90 -8.31
N SER A 131 -25.01 -6.84 -7.42
CA SER A 131 -26.35 -7.06 -6.86
C SER A 131 -26.54 -6.42 -5.49
N LEU A 132 -25.48 -5.90 -4.88
CA LEU A 132 -25.56 -5.26 -3.57
C LEU A 132 -26.25 -3.90 -3.68
N PRO A 133 -27.13 -3.56 -2.71
CA PRO A 133 -27.65 -2.19 -2.57
C PRO A 133 -26.49 -1.18 -2.43
N GLU A 134 -26.64 -0.01 -3.04
CA GLU A 134 -25.57 1.02 -3.02
C GLU A 134 -25.24 1.54 -1.61
N ASP A 135 -26.18 1.41 -0.68
CA ASP A 135 -26.08 1.83 0.72
C ASP A 135 -25.79 0.67 1.69
N GLU A 136 -25.54 -0.54 1.18
CA GLU A 136 -25.13 -1.68 1.99
C GLU A 136 -23.59 -1.76 2.04
N ALA A 137 -22.99 -1.38 3.17
CA ALA A 137 -21.56 -1.51 3.36
C ALA A 137 -21.16 -2.98 3.57
N VAL A 138 -20.12 -3.43 2.87
CA VAL A 138 -19.51 -4.75 2.97
C VAL A 138 -18.05 -4.60 3.31
N ALA A 139 -17.57 -5.33 4.32
CA ALA A 139 -16.18 -5.27 4.79
C ALA A 139 -15.67 -3.82 5.01
N GLY A 140 -16.54 -2.96 5.51
CA GLY A 140 -16.21 -1.59 5.91
C GLY A 140 -16.30 -0.54 4.80
N ALA A 141 -16.69 -0.90 3.58
CA ALA A 141 -16.84 0.06 2.47
C ALA A 141 -18.12 -0.22 1.65
N TYR A 142 -18.61 0.81 0.95
CA TYR A 142 -19.75 0.70 0.07
C TYR A 142 -19.38 0.09 -1.30
N PRO A 143 -20.37 -0.40 -2.07
CA PRO A 143 -20.13 -1.01 -3.38
C PRO A 143 -19.33 -0.16 -4.36
N ALA A 144 -19.47 1.17 -4.33
CA ALA A 144 -18.68 2.07 -5.18
C ALA A 144 -17.16 1.92 -4.95
N TYR A 145 -16.74 1.84 -3.69
CA TYR A 145 -15.34 1.65 -3.32
C TYR A 145 -14.79 0.32 -3.84
N TRP A 146 -15.54 -0.77 -3.64
CA TRP A 146 -15.14 -2.10 -4.08
C TRP A 146 -15.12 -2.23 -5.60
N LYS A 147 -16.09 -1.63 -6.30
CA LYS A 147 -16.14 -1.61 -7.78
C LYS A 147 -14.91 -0.88 -8.35
N ASP A 148 -14.53 0.24 -7.76
CA ASP A 148 -13.33 0.98 -8.17
C ASP A 148 -12.06 0.13 -7.99
N LEU A 149 -11.86 -0.47 -6.81
CA LEU A 149 -10.68 -1.29 -6.53
C LEU A 149 -10.63 -2.60 -7.33
N LEU A 150 -11.75 -3.32 -7.43
CA LEU A 150 -11.78 -4.65 -8.07
C LEU A 150 -11.75 -4.57 -9.60
N SER A 151 -12.08 -3.41 -10.19
CA SER A 151 -11.92 -3.17 -11.62
C SER A 151 -10.50 -2.76 -12.03
N TYR A 152 -9.63 -2.52 -11.07
CA TYR A 152 -8.30 -1.97 -11.26
C TYR A 152 -7.25 -3.07 -11.47
N ASP A 153 -6.47 -2.97 -12.54
CA ASP A 153 -5.31 -3.82 -12.82
C ASP A 153 -4.02 -3.00 -12.61
N PRO A 154 -3.32 -3.18 -11.48
CA PRO A 154 -2.13 -2.40 -11.17
C PRO A 154 -0.96 -2.70 -12.12
N ILE A 155 -0.81 -3.94 -12.56
CA ILE A 155 0.25 -4.31 -13.51
C ILE A 155 0.04 -3.60 -14.83
N LYS A 156 -1.15 -3.70 -15.41
CA LYS A 156 -1.46 -3.05 -16.68
C LYS A 156 -1.33 -1.52 -16.60
N THR A 157 -1.82 -0.93 -15.51
CA THR A 157 -1.75 0.53 -15.33
C THR A 157 -0.31 1.01 -15.21
N ALA A 158 0.56 0.24 -14.56
CA ALA A 158 1.98 0.56 -14.39
C ALA A 158 2.79 0.58 -15.70
N GLU A 159 2.26 0.05 -16.80
CA GLU A 159 2.92 0.13 -18.13
C GLU A 159 3.21 1.57 -18.56
N THR A 160 2.41 2.52 -18.10
CA THR A 160 2.54 3.95 -18.42
C THR A 160 3.63 4.66 -17.65
N ILE A 161 4.19 4.04 -16.60
CA ILE A 161 5.22 4.68 -15.76
C ILE A 161 6.57 4.69 -16.48
N THR A 162 7.04 5.87 -16.83
CA THR A 162 8.35 6.09 -17.44
C THR A 162 9.41 6.59 -16.46
N LYS A 163 8.99 7.06 -15.31
CA LYS A 163 9.85 7.55 -14.23
C LYS A 163 10.52 6.40 -13.48
N PRO A 164 11.62 6.65 -12.76
CA PRO A 164 12.23 5.65 -11.89
C PRO A 164 11.26 5.11 -10.84
N VAL A 165 11.28 3.80 -10.65
CA VAL A 165 10.48 3.10 -9.63
C VAL A 165 11.36 2.23 -8.76
N LEU A 166 11.18 2.31 -7.45
CA LEU A 166 11.78 1.42 -6.46
C LEU A 166 10.69 0.58 -5.79
N VAL A 167 10.85 -0.74 -5.83
CA VAL A 167 9.91 -1.68 -5.17
C VAL A 167 10.61 -2.35 -4.00
N LEU A 168 10.02 -2.25 -2.81
CA LEU A 168 10.58 -2.72 -1.55
C LEU A 168 9.64 -3.71 -0.87
N GLN A 169 10.17 -4.85 -0.36
CA GLN A 169 9.37 -5.91 0.26
C GLN A 169 10.05 -6.54 1.46
N GLY A 170 9.31 -6.71 2.56
CA GLY A 170 9.71 -7.56 3.67
C GLY A 170 9.41 -9.04 3.36
N GLU A 171 10.39 -9.94 3.53
CA GLU A 171 10.20 -11.37 3.21
C GLU A 171 9.35 -12.11 4.24
N GLU A 172 9.17 -11.54 5.43
CA GLU A 172 8.31 -12.05 6.51
C GLU A 172 6.94 -11.34 6.58
N ASP A 173 6.54 -10.73 5.47
CA ASP A 173 5.27 -10.02 5.36
C ASP A 173 4.11 -10.99 5.12
N TYR A 174 3.22 -11.16 6.11
CA TYR A 174 2.02 -11.97 5.95
C TYR A 174 0.84 -11.20 5.32
N GLN A 175 0.86 -9.87 5.40
CA GLN A 175 -0.22 -9.04 4.87
C GLN A 175 -0.12 -8.89 3.35
N VAL A 176 1.10 -8.70 2.85
CA VAL A 176 1.42 -8.66 1.44
C VAL A 176 2.57 -9.66 1.21
N PRO A 177 2.25 -10.91 0.89
CA PRO A 177 3.26 -11.97 0.77
C PRO A 177 4.31 -11.66 -0.29
N LEU A 178 5.52 -12.22 -0.11
CA LEU A 178 6.64 -12.06 -1.05
C LEU A 178 6.26 -12.37 -2.51
N GLN A 179 5.24 -13.21 -2.73
CA GLN A 179 4.73 -13.50 -4.07
C GLN A 179 4.23 -12.26 -4.83
N GLU A 180 3.69 -11.27 -4.12
CA GLU A 180 3.25 -9.99 -4.72
C GLU A 180 4.44 -9.22 -5.30
N PHE A 181 5.55 -9.16 -4.57
CA PHE A 181 6.81 -8.59 -5.03
C PHE A 181 7.38 -9.35 -6.24
N GLU A 182 7.38 -10.67 -6.21
CA GLU A 182 7.86 -11.48 -7.34
C GLU A 182 6.98 -11.31 -8.59
N THR A 183 5.70 -11.02 -8.43
CA THR A 183 4.80 -10.67 -9.54
C THR A 183 5.19 -9.34 -10.17
N TRP A 184 5.43 -8.29 -9.36
CA TRP A 184 5.97 -7.02 -9.85
C TRP A 184 7.31 -7.19 -10.57
N LYS A 185 8.22 -7.96 -9.98
CA LYS A 185 9.55 -8.22 -10.54
C LYS A 185 9.50 -9.03 -11.84
N THR A 186 8.57 -9.97 -11.96
CA THR A 186 8.35 -10.71 -13.20
C THR A 186 7.85 -9.80 -14.32
N ALA A 187 6.95 -8.86 -13.99
CA ALA A 187 6.40 -7.93 -14.98
C ALA A 187 7.40 -6.84 -15.40
N TYR A 188 8.21 -6.34 -14.47
CA TYR A 188 9.00 -5.13 -14.68
C TYR A 188 10.51 -5.26 -14.39
N GLY A 189 11.00 -6.41 -13.97
CA GLY A 189 12.41 -6.60 -13.58
C GLY A 189 13.43 -6.36 -14.70
N GLU A 190 13.00 -6.50 -15.97
CA GLU A 190 13.83 -6.25 -17.14
C GLU A 190 13.82 -4.77 -17.59
N LYS A 191 12.97 -3.92 -16.98
CA LYS A 191 12.91 -2.50 -17.32
C LYS A 191 13.97 -1.71 -16.56
N ALA A 192 14.78 -0.96 -17.25
CA ALA A 192 15.94 -0.24 -16.70
C ALA A 192 15.57 0.85 -15.66
N ASN A 193 14.32 1.31 -15.66
CA ASN A 193 13.82 2.30 -14.72
C ASN A 193 13.17 1.68 -13.47
N TRP A 194 13.20 0.36 -13.31
CA TRP A 194 12.65 -0.34 -12.14
C TRP A 194 13.77 -1.01 -11.33
N THR A 195 13.73 -0.81 -10.02
CA THR A 195 14.68 -1.40 -9.06
C THR A 195 13.89 -2.16 -7.99
N PHE A 196 14.40 -3.32 -7.58
CA PHE A 196 13.70 -4.24 -6.69
C PHE A 196 14.61 -4.67 -5.54
N HIS A 197 14.18 -4.47 -4.29
CA HIS A 197 14.89 -4.94 -3.10
C HIS A 197 13.91 -5.67 -2.17
N SER A 198 14.27 -6.88 -1.74
CA SER A 198 13.59 -7.60 -0.67
C SER A 198 14.50 -7.73 0.55
N TYR A 199 13.90 -7.87 1.73
CA TYR A 199 14.61 -7.86 3.00
C TYR A 199 14.24 -9.06 3.85
N SER A 200 15.17 -9.98 4.01
CA SER A 200 14.99 -11.12 4.90
C SER A 200 14.83 -10.66 6.35
N GLY A 201 13.87 -11.29 7.06
CA GLY A 201 13.56 -11.01 8.45
C GLY A 201 12.71 -9.78 8.70
N LEU A 202 12.17 -9.11 7.65
CA LEU A 202 11.31 -7.94 7.81
C LEU A 202 9.84 -8.25 7.49
N SER A 203 8.96 -7.72 8.35
CA SER A 203 7.50 -7.77 8.23
C SER A 203 6.95 -6.67 7.32
N HIS A 204 5.61 -6.59 7.22
CA HIS A 204 4.86 -5.57 6.48
C HIS A 204 5.27 -4.13 6.81
N LEU A 205 5.62 -3.84 8.07
CA LEU A 205 6.04 -2.50 8.51
C LEU A 205 7.56 -2.26 8.33
N MET A 206 8.24 -3.11 7.57
CA MET A 206 9.70 -3.04 7.38
C MET A 206 10.48 -3.04 8.71
N MET A 207 9.93 -3.72 9.70
CA MET A 207 10.51 -4.00 11.02
C MET A 207 10.75 -5.50 11.14
N PRO A 208 11.59 -5.96 12.10
CA PRO A 208 11.75 -7.38 12.34
C PRO A 208 10.41 -8.10 12.51
N GLY A 209 10.25 -9.24 11.86
CA GLY A 209 9.06 -10.07 11.90
C GLY A 209 9.38 -11.53 11.59
N ASP A 210 8.39 -12.38 11.74
CA ASP A 210 8.45 -13.80 11.43
C ASP A 210 7.08 -14.23 10.87
N TYR A 211 7.05 -14.66 9.63
CA TYR A 211 5.82 -15.09 8.95
C TYR A 211 5.12 -16.23 9.68
N ASN A 212 5.88 -17.11 10.33
CA ASN A 212 5.36 -18.28 11.04
C ASN A 212 4.97 -18.01 12.50
N ALA A 213 5.18 -16.80 13.00
CA ALA A 213 4.81 -16.39 14.34
C ALA A 213 3.51 -15.58 14.35
N ASN A 214 2.79 -15.62 15.48
CA ASN A 214 1.63 -14.76 15.66
C ASN A 214 2.05 -13.29 15.50
N PRO A 215 1.49 -12.53 14.56
CA PRO A 215 1.87 -11.15 14.29
C PRO A 215 1.81 -10.22 15.51
N ASN A 216 0.92 -10.48 16.47
CA ASN A 216 0.84 -9.74 17.72
C ASN A 216 2.14 -9.84 18.54
N THR A 217 2.95 -10.89 18.38
CA THR A 217 4.19 -11.06 19.12
C THR A 217 5.27 -10.05 18.73
N TYR A 218 5.27 -9.58 17.49
CA TYR A 218 6.27 -8.60 17.01
C TYR A 218 5.66 -7.21 16.77
N TYR A 219 4.38 -7.08 16.38
CA TYR A 219 3.76 -5.76 16.22
C TYR A 219 3.53 -5.02 17.54
N MET A 220 3.38 -5.73 18.66
CA MET A 220 3.29 -5.12 19.98
C MET A 220 4.65 -4.70 20.56
N GLN A 221 5.75 -5.04 19.92
CA GLN A 221 7.08 -4.62 20.35
C GLN A 221 7.44 -3.25 19.79
N LYS A 222 8.13 -2.45 20.61
CA LYS A 222 8.68 -1.18 20.13
C LYS A 222 9.82 -1.48 19.17
N ALA A 223 9.61 -1.16 17.91
CA ALA A 223 10.60 -1.32 16.86
C ALA A 223 10.65 -0.08 15.96
N VAL A 224 11.61 -0.04 15.05
CA VAL A 224 11.78 1.00 14.04
C VAL A 224 11.96 0.33 12.67
N VAL A 225 11.66 1.05 11.62
CA VAL A 225 11.96 0.63 10.25
C VAL A 225 13.46 0.29 10.14
N ASP A 226 13.74 -0.86 9.55
CA ASP A 226 15.14 -1.32 9.40
C ASP A 226 15.97 -0.29 8.62
N PRO A 227 17.18 0.01 9.07
CA PRO A 227 18.07 0.95 8.39
C PRO A 227 18.30 0.64 6.91
N ARG A 228 18.39 -0.62 6.51
CA ARG A 228 18.59 -1.03 5.11
C ARG A 228 17.53 -0.41 4.18
N VAL A 229 16.28 -0.39 4.63
CA VAL A 229 15.15 0.17 3.85
C VAL A 229 15.34 1.67 3.61
N THR A 230 15.68 2.42 4.67
CA THR A 230 15.89 3.88 4.54
C THR A 230 17.16 4.22 3.77
N ASP A 231 18.18 3.39 3.86
CA ASP A 231 19.44 3.59 3.14
C ASP A 231 19.27 3.32 1.64
N ASP A 232 18.49 2.27 1.26
CA ASP A 232 18.16 1.98 -0.14
C ASP A 232 17.25 3.06 -0.75
N ILE A 233 16.28 3.58 0.00
CA ILE A 233 15.46 4.72 -0.44
C ILE A 233 16.35 5.93 -0.73
N ALA A 234 17.26 6.26 0.18
CA ALA A 234 18.16 7.39 0.00
C ALA A 234 19.10 7.18 -1.19
N ALA A 235 19.70 5.98 -1.32
CA ALA A 235 20.55 5.63 -2.45
C ALA A 235 19.80 5.76 -3.79
N PHE A 236 18.55 5.25 -3.86
CA PHE A 236 17.70 5.38 -5.05
C PHE A 236 17.46 6.85 -5.42
N ILE A 237 17.08 7.70 -4.47
CA ILE A 237 16.83 9.13 -4.70
C ILE A 237 18.10 9.84 -5.17
N HIS A 238 19.25 9.54 -4.53
CA HIS A 238 20.52 10.19 -4.88
C HIS A 238 21.07 9.76 -6.24
N ALA A 239 20.77 8.54 -6.68
CA ALA A 239 21.19 8.03 -7.99
C ALA A 239 20.48 8.72 -9.18
N GLN A 240 19.37 9.46 -8.92
CA GLN A 240 18.61 10.18 -9.94
C GLN A 240 19.05 11.66 -10.09
N LYS A 241 19.96 12.12 -9.25
CA LYS A 241 20.55 13.48 -9.33
C LYS A 241 21.76 13.50 -10.31
#